data_3dccc177e894f316624904a942a1b896
#
_entry.id   3dccc177e894f316624904a942a1b896
#
_cell.length_a   1.000
_cell.length_b   1.000
_cell.length_c   1.000
_cell.angle_alpha   90.00
_cell.angle_beta   90.00
_cell.angle_gamma   90.00
#
_symmetry.space_group_name_H-M   'P 1'
#
loop_
_entity.id
_entity.type
_entity.pdbx_description
1 polymer ?
#
loop_
_entity_poly.entity_id
_entity_poly.type
_entity_poly.pdbx_seq_one_letter_code
_entity_poly.pdbx_strand_id
1 'polypeptide(L)'
;RYFSSAASDVYKRQPKNLQNRVILKNNGKYPGNEHVGAFGLDSYDISGTVDGKGSNGALHGLTKFSMEDVPPNHFFLEYISRPQTAEIFFEDVLMAMVFYGMPILAENNKPRFLYYLKRRGYRGYSMNRPDKVWNKLSTTEKEIGGIPNSSEDIKQAHAAAIESYIETYVGLKDDGYGDMYHQKTLEDWSKFNINNRTKHDASISSGLAIMACNKNRYTPVNKRQMKTVALGIKRYDNTGYNSKIK
;
A
#
# COMPACT_ATOMS: atom_id res chain seq x y z
N ARG A 1 3.41 -23.00 15.47
CA ARG A 1 4.36 -23.77 14.63
C ARG A 1 3.79 -24.24 13.28
N TYR A 2 2.51 -24.04 12.99
CA TYR A 2 1.88 -24.43 11.71
C TYR A 2 1.99 -23.40 10.58
N PHE A 3 2.47 -22.19 10.85
CA PHE A 3 2.57 -21.13 9.84
C PHE A 3 3.82 -21.17 8.94
N SER A 4 4.84 -21.96 9.30
CA SER A 4 6.09 -21.98 8.52
C SER A 4 5.99 -22.76 7.21
N SER A 5 5.17 -23.81 7.14
CA SER A 5 5.01 -24.60 5.93
C SER A 5 4.04 -23.96 4.92
N ALA A 6 2.94 -23.37 5.42
CA ALA A 6 1.99 -22.64 4.58
C ALA A 6 2.64 -21.39 3.95
N ALA A 7 3.45 -20.65 4.71
CA ALA A 7 4.18 -19.49 4.18
C ALA A 7 5.17 -19.87 3.08
N SER A 8 5.84 -21.03 3.17
CA SER A 8 6.79 -21.49 2.15
C SER A 8 6.09 -21.92 0.85
N ASP A 9 4.90 -22.50 0.94
CA ASP A 9 4.15 -22.94 -0.24
C ASP A 9 3.45 -21.79 -0.96
N VAL A 10 2.98 -20.80 -0.21
CA VAL A 10 2.46 -19.56 -0.77
C VAL A 10 3.58 -18.76 -1.47
N TYR A 11 4.81 -18.82 -0.94
CA TYR A 11 5.98 -18.22 -1.58
C TYR A 11 6.21 -18.71 -3.01
N LYS A 12 6.06 -20.00 -3.26
CA LYS A 12 6.29 -20.61 -4.57
C LYS A 12 5.22 -20.23 -5.62
N ARG A 13 4.07 -19.75 -5.19
CA ARG A 13 2.93 -19.39 -6.05
C ARG A 13 2.86 -17.91 -6.41
N GLN A 14 3.78 -17.09 -5.89
CA GLN A 14 3.79 -15.68 -6.24
C GLN A 14 4.26 -15.44 -7.67
N PRO A 15 3.67 -14.46 -8.35
CA PRO A 15 4.18 -13.95 -9.59
C PRO A 15 5.68 -13.62 -9.46
N LYS A 16 6.46 -13.93 -10.48
CA LYS A 16 7.92 -13.72 -10.46
C LYS A 16 8.31 -12.26 -10.20
N ASN A 17 7.50 -11.32 -10.65
CA ASN A 17 7.68 -9.89 -10.44
C ASN A 17 7.51 -9.44 -8.97
N LEU A 18 6.91 -10.29 -8.12
CA LEU A 18 6.72 -10.03 -6.68
C LEU A 18 7.74 -10.75 -5.79
N GLN A 19 8.76 -11.38 -6.33
CA GLN A 19 9.69 -12.21 -5.56
C GLN A 19 10.71 -11.41 -4.72
N ASN A 20 11.11 -10.23 -5.16
CA ASN A 20 12.06 -9.38 -4.43
C ASN A 20 11.35 -8.54 -3.37
N ARG A 21 10.89 -9.17 -2.29
CA ARG A 21 9.98 -8.55 -1.32
C ARG A 21 10.64 -7.67 -0.30
N VAL A 22 11.82 -8.04 0.14
CA VAL A 22 12.55 -7.36 1.20
C VAL A 22 13.91 -6.99 0.70
N ILE A 23 14.20 -5.70 0.69
CA ILE A 23 15.52 -5.16 0.39
C ILE A 23 16.19 -4.78 1.71
N LEU A 24 17.35 -5.33 1.97
CA LEU A 24 18.19 -4.94 3.09
C LEU A 24 19.07 -3.76 2.69
N LYS A 25 18.91 -2.62 3.34
CA LYS A 25 19.68 -1.40 3.08
C LYS A 25 19.91 -0.64 4.37
N ASN A 26 21.18 -0.26 4.64
CA ASN A 26 21.54 0.53 5.83
C ASN A 26 20.96 -0.03 7.14
N ASN A 27 21.12 -1.33 7.38
CA ASN A 27 20.57 -2.06 8.52
C ASN A 27 19.05 -2.00 8.68
N GLY A 28 18.33 -1.54 7.66
CA GLY A 28 16.85 -1.52 7.63
C GLY A 28 16.29 -2.45 6.56
N LYS A 29 15.02 -2.84 6.75
CA LYS A 29 14.23 -3.63 5.80
C LYS A 29 13.30 -2.70 5.03
N TYR A 30 13.32 -2.79 3.71
CA TYR A 30 12.55 -1.95 2.79
C TYR A 30 11.71 -2.82 1.86
N PRO A 31 10.56 -2.34 1.39
CA PRO A 31 9.74 -3.06 0.44
C PRO A 31 10.44 -3.18 -0.92
N GLY A 32 10.46 -4.38 -1.48
CA GLY A 32 11.06 -4.62 -2.79
C GLY A 32 10.15 -4.23 -3.96
N ASN A 33 8.83 -4.21 -3.71
CA ASN A 33 7.79 -3.97 -4.72
C ASN A 33 7.03 -2.66 -4.47
N GLU A 34 7.69 -1.62 -3.95
CA GLU A 34 7.07 -0.33 -3.65
C GLU A 34 6.39 0.33 -4.86
N HIS A 35 6.82 -0.02 -6.06
CA HIS A 35 6.26 0.48 -7.31
C HIS A 35 4.99 -0.25 -7.75
N VAL A 36 4.73 -1.46 -7.27
CA VAL A 36 3.58 -2.27 -7.67
C VAL A 36 2.29 -1.77 -7.03
N GLY A 37 2.36 -1.42 -5.76
CA GLY A 37 1.20 -1.01 -4.98
C GLY A 37 1.56 -0.51 -3.60
N ALA A 38 0.54 -0.32 -2.78
CA ALA A 38 0.68 0.03 -1.38
C ALA A 38 -0.50 -0.47 -0.57
N PHE A 39 -0.27 -0.58 0.73
CA PHE A 39 -1.32 -0.84 1.70
C PHE A 39 -1.79 0.44 2.38
N GLY A 40 -3.06 0.47 2.74
CA GLY A 40 -3.62 1.45 3.66
C GLY A 40 -4.11 0.76 4.92
N LEU A 41 -3.87 1.35 6.08
CA LEU A 41 -4.18 0.75 7.37
C LEU A 41 -4.88 1.74 8.30
N ASP A 42 -6.04 1.33 8.80
CA ASP A 42 -6.62 1.84 10.03
C ASP A 42 -6.40 0.83 11.15
N SER A 43 -5.54 1.16 12.11
CA SER A 43 -5.21 0.29 13.22
C SER A 43 -5.95 0.70 14.48
N TYR A 44 -6.01 -0.20 15.47
CA TYR A 44 -6.49 0.11 16.81
C TYR A 44 -5.37 -0.09 17.85
N ASP A 45 -5.38 0.75 18.88
CA ASP A 45 -4.34 0.72 19.91
C ASP A 45 -4.71 -0.13 21.14
N ILE A 46 -6.02 -0.27 21.41
CA ILE A 46 -6.53 -0.95 22.61
C ILE A 46 -7.11 -2.32 22.22
N SER A 47 -6.57 -3.36 22.82
CA SER A 47 -6.98 -4.75 22.53
C SER A 47 -8.35 -5.10 23.13
N GLY A 48 -8.73 -4.52 24.27
CA GLY A 48 -10.00 -4.78 24.93
C GLY A 48 -10.87 -3.54 25.07
N THR A 49 -12.17 -3.69 24.87
CA THR A 49 -13.19 -2.73 25.29
C THR A 49 -14.13 -3.41 26.26
N VAL A 50 -14.54 -2.70 27.29
CA VAL A 50 -15.44 -3.23 28.32
C VAL A 50 -16.73 -3.79 27.74
N ASP A 51 -17.18 -3.21 26.61
CA ASP A 51 -18.46 -3.56 25.96
C ASP A 51 -18.32 -4.43 24.71
N GLY A 52 -17.13 -4.91 24.36
CA GLY A 52 -16.90 -5.68 23.13
C GLY A 52 -17.16 -4.92 21.81
N LYS A 53 -17.49 -3.63 21.87
CA LYS A 53 -17.88 -2.77 20.73
C LYS A 53 -16.75 -1.90 20.19
N GLY A 54 -15.52 -2.36 20.28
CA GLY A 54 -14.39 -1.58 19.73
C GLY A 54 -14.34 -1.59 18.21
N SER A 55 -13.73 -0.54 17.61
CA SER A 55 -13.35 -0.49 16.19
C SER A 55 -12.54 -1.71 15.77
N ASN A 56 -12.75 -2.21 14.57
CA ASN A 56 -11.90 -3.21 13.96
C ASN A 56 -10.59 -2.58 13.48
N GLY A 57 -9.58 -3.41 13.26
CA GLY A 57 -8.49 -3.03 12.39
C GLY A 57 -8.87 -3.34 10.95
N ALA A 58 -8.52 -2.48 10.01
CA ALA A 58 -8.77 -2.66 8.60
C ALA A 58 -7.51 -2.42 7.78
N LEU A 59 -7.19 -3.36 6.90
CA LEU A 59 -6.08 -3.30 5.95
C LEU A 59 -6.61 -3.48 4.54
N HIS A 60 -6.23 -2.59 3.64
CA HIS A 60 -6.51 -2.72 2.22
C HIS A 60 -5.23 -2.66 1.41
N GLY A 61 -5.14 -3.52 0.38
CA GLY A 61 -4.03 -3.50 -0.57
C GLY A 61 -4.52 -3.07 -1.94
N LEU A 62 -3.84 -2.08 -2.54
CA LEU A 62 -4.16 -1.51 -3.85
C LEU A 62 -2.94 -1.57 -4.77
N THR A 63 -3.15 -2.01 -6.01
CA THR A 63 -2.11 -1.99 -7.06
C THR A 63 -2.07 -0.65 -7.79
N LYS A 64 -0.88 -0.22 -8.20
CA LYS A 64 -0.69 1.06 -8.95
C LYS A 64 -0.64 0.86 -10.45
N PHE A 65 0.17 -0.09 -10.87
CA PHE A 65 0.50 -0.29 -12.27
C PHE A 65 0.09 -1.66 -12.77
N SER A 66 -0.20 -1.73 -14.05
CA SER A 66 -0.32 -2.99 -14.75
C SER A 66 1.07 -3.62 -14.85
N MET A 67 1.17 -4.82 -14.33
CA MET A 67 2.25 -5.76 -14.60
C MET A 67 1.58 -6.97 -15.26
N GLU A 68 2.33 -7.84 -15.92
CA GLU A 68 1.75 -8.96 -16.69
C GLU A 68 0.65 -9.73 -15.95
N ASP A 69 0.85 -9.91 -14.61
CA ASP A 69 -0.05 -10.73 -13.80
C ASP A 69 -0.86 -9.91 -12.76
N VAL A 70 -0.78 -8.57 -12.81
CA VAL A 70 -1.41 -7.72 -11.79
C VAL A 70 -2.15 -6.56 -12.46
N PRO A 71 -3.49 -6.53 -12.36
CA PRO A 71 -4.28 -5.43 -12.92
C PRO A 71 -3.97 -4.11 -12.21
N PRO A 72 -4.00 -2.96 -12.91
CA PRO A 72 -3.77 -1.66 -12.31
C PRO A 72 -4.96 -1.19 -11.50
N ASN A 73 -4.70 -0.35 -10.49
CA ASN A 73 -5.73 0.31 -9.67
C ASN A 73 -6.77 -0.65 -9.09
N HIS A 74 -6.33 -1.84 -8.70
CA HIS A 74 -7.19 -2.91 -8.25
C HIS A 74 -6.97 -3.19 -6.76
N PHE A 75 -8.05 -3.25 -5.99
CA PHE A 75 -8.01 -3.72 -4.61
C PHE A 75 -7.89 -5.25 -4.58
N PHE A 76 -6.72 -5.74 -4.28
CA PHE A 76 -6.43 -7.17 -4.26
C PHE A 76 -6.55 -7.81 -2.89
N LEU A 77 -6.67 -6.99 -1.82
CA LEU A 77 -6.77 -7.46 -0.45
C LEU A 77 -7.65 -6.55 0.39
N GLU A 78 -8.57 -7.17 1.12
CA GLU A 78 -9.32 -6.61 2.24
C GLU A 78 -9.12 -7.53 3.45
N TYR A 79 -8.67 -6.98 4.56
CA TYR A 79 -8.58 -7.68 5.84
C TYR A 79 -9.15 -6.79 6.94
N ILE A 80 -10.34 -7.13 7.41
CA ILE A 80 -11.03 -6.42 8.48
C ILE A 80 -11.22 -7.40 9.63
N SER A 81 -10.53 -7.16 10.73
CA SER A 81 -10.50 -8.08 11.86
C SER A 81 -10.25 -7.36 13.18
N ARG A 82 -10.70 -7.98 14.25
CA ARG A 82 -10.37 -7.61 15.62
C ARG A 82 -9.97 -8.86 16.41
N PRO A 83 -8.75 -9.35 16.23
CA PRO A 83 -8.26 -10.47 17.02
C PRO A 83 -8.15 -10.10 18.52
N GLN A 84 -7.94 -11.12 19.34
CA GLN A 84 -7.92 -10.99 20.79
C GLN A 84 -6.91 -9.95 21.31
N THR A 85 -5.78 -9.81 20.64
CA THR A 85 -4.77 -8.78 20.94
C THR A 85 -4.41 -7.98 19.69
N ALA A 86 -4.06 -6.72 19.88
CA ALA A 86 -3.64 -5.85 18.79
C ALA A 86 -2.34 -6.36 18.12
N GLU A 87 -1.48 -7.01 18.86
CA GLU A 87 -0.23 -7.58 18.37
C GLU A 87 -0.46 -8.69 17.34
N ILE A 88 -1.52 -9.50 17.49
CA ILE A 88 -1.89 -10.51 16.47
C ILE A 88 -2.25 -9.79 15.16
N PHE A 89 -3.09 -8.77 15.23
CA PHE A 89 -3.43 -7.97 14.05
C PHE A 89 -2.19 -7.31 13.41
N PHE A 90 -1.29 -6.78 14.23
CA PHE A 90 -0.06 -6.15 13.74
C PHE A 90 0.88 -7.14 13.04
N GLU A 91 0.94 -8.39 13.55
CA GLU A 91 1.74 -9.43 12.92
C GLU A 91 1.13 -9.89 11.60
N ASP A 92 -0.21 -10.03 11.53
CA ASP A 92 -0.92 -10.37 10.28
C ASP A 92 -0.66 -9.30 9.20
N VAL A 93 -0.76 -8.02 9.59
CA VAL A 93 -0.45 -6.88 8.70
C VAL A 93 1.01 -6.92 8.24
N LEU A 94 1.96 -7.13 9.17
CA LEU A 94 3.37 -7.25 8.82
C LEU A 94 3.63 -8.41 7.87
N MET A 95 3.00 -9.57 8.10
CA MET A 95 3.12 -10.71 7.19
C MET A 95 2.60 -10.39 5.79
N ALA A 96 1.46 -9.71 5.68
CA ALA A 96 0.93 -9.27 4.39
C ALA A 96 1.90 -8.32 3.68
N MET A 97 2.42 -7.30 4.39
CA MET A 97 3.38 -6.35 3.83
C MET A 97 4.64 -7.03 3.31
N VAL A 98 5.21 -7.96 4.09
CA VAL A 98 6.40 -8.71 3.71
C VAL A 98 6.09 -9.69 2.57
N PHE A 99 4.93 -10.34 2.61
CA PHE A 99 4.51 -11.28 1.58
C PHE A 99 4.41 -10.62 0.20
N TYR A 100 3.83 -9.44 0.10
CA TYR A 100 3.72 -8.70 -1.15
C TYR A 100 4.93 -7.80 -1.43
N GLY A 101 5.75 -7.51 -0.43
CA GLY A 101 6.89 -6.60 -0.54
C GLY A 101 6.48 -5.16 -0.80
N MET A 102 5.30 -4.74 -0.34
CA MET A 102 4.71 -3.43 -0.59
C MET A 102 4.72 -2.55 0.66
N PRO A 103 4.87 -1.22 0.51
CA PRO A 103 4.82 -0.28 1.62
C PRO A 103 3.40 -0.08 2.15
N ILE A 104 3.30 0.54 3.32
CA ILE A 104 2.04 0.83 3.99
C ILE A 104 1.94 2.30 4.40
N LEU A 105 0.76 2.90 4.18
CA LEU A 105 0.37 4.18 4.74
C LEU A 105 -0.64 3.93 5.86
N ALA A 106 -0.27 4.29 7.08
CA ALA A 106 -1.12 4.12 8.25
C ALA A 106 -1.39 5.46 8.94
N GLU A 107 -2.49 5.54 9.68
CA GLU A 107 -2.72 6.68 10.56
C GLU A 107 -1.68 6.73 11.67
N ASN A 108 -1.11 7.90 11.92
CA ASN A 108 -0.18 8.09 13.02
C ASN A 108 -0.83 8.65 14.31
N ASN A 109 -2.13 8.91 14.29
CA ASN A 109 -2.90 9.26 15.49
C ASN A 109 -3.00 8.07 16.47
N LYS A 110 -2.86 6.85 15.92
CA LYS A 110 -2.76 5.58 16.66
C LYS A 110 -1.38 4.96 16.36
N PRO A 111 -0.30 5.43 16.96
CA PRO A 111 1.05 5.16 16.50
C PRO A 111 1.60 3.78 16.91
N ARG A 112 0.88 2.99 17.71
CA ARG A 112 1.35 1.72 18.25
C ARG A 112 1.83 0.74 17.19
N PHE A 113 1.09 0.62 16.09
CA PHE A 113 1.49 -0.20 14.95
C PHE A 113 2.80 0.31 14.30
N LEU A 114 2.94 1.61 14.12
CA LEU A 114 4.13 2.21 13.51
C LEU A 114 5.38 2.01 14.37
N TYR A 115 5.24 2.13 15.71
CA TYR A 115 6.31 1.78 16.64
C TYR A 115 6.61 0.27 16.64
N TYR A 116 5.59 -0.57 16.46
CA TYR A 116 5.78 -2.00 16.29
C TYR A 116 6.64 -2.31 15.07
N LEU A 117 6.34 -1.72 13.91
CA LEU A 117 7.17 -1.85 12.69
C LEU A 117 8.61 -1.40 12.92
N LYS A 118 8.80 -0.26 13.59
CA LYS A 118 10.13 0.26 13.91
C LYS A 118 10.92 -0.73 14.77
N ARG A 119 10.34 -1.24 15.86
CA ARG A 119 10.97 -2.23 16.74
C ARG A 119 11.34 -3.53 16.03
N ARG A 120 10.54 -3.96 15.06
CA ARG A 120 10.77 -5.16 14.25
C ARG A 120 11.77 -4.92 13.10
N GLY A 121 12.29 -3.69 12.95
CA GLY A 121 13.22 -3.32 11.88
C GLY A 121 12.58 -3.10 10.52
N TYR A 122 11.26 -2.92 10.46
CA TYR A 122 10.49 -2.69 9.23
C TYR A 122 10.05 -1.22 9.05
N ARG A 123 10.73 -0.26 9.68
CA ARG A 123 10.41 1.16 9.50
C ARG A 123 10.41 1.56 8.01
N GLY A 124 11.25 0.96 7.18
CA GLY A 124 11.33 1.24 5.74
C GLY A 124 10.06 0.89 4.95
N TYR A 125 9.18 0.06 5.51
CA TYR A 125 7.87 -0.23 4.91
C TYR A 125 6.82 0.83 5.22
N SER A 126 6.98 1.59 6.32
CA SER A 126 6.05 2.67 6.67
C SER A 126 6.31 3.89 5.80
N MET A 127 5.31 4.26 5.00
CA MET A 127 5.35 5.47 4.17
C MET A 127 5.28 6.72 5.03
N ASN A 128 5.95 7.77 4.60
CA ASN A 128 5.68 9.10 5.13
C ASN A 128 4.44 9.66 4.43
N ARG A 129 3.82 10.65 5.05
CA ARG A 129 2.66 11.32 4.46
C ARG A 129 2.97 11.82 3.06
N PRO A 130 2.07 11.53 2.11
CA PRO A 130 2.36 11.79 0.70
C PRO A 130 2.29 13.27 0.28
N ASP A 131 1.67 14.13 1.06
CA ASP A 131 1.48 15.55 0.75
C ASP A 131 2.68 16.44 1.14
N LYS A 132 3.66 15.92 1.89
CA LYS A 132 4.83 16.67 2.33
C LYS A 132 6.15 16.09 1.84
N VAL A 133 7.10 16.97 1.55
CA VAL A 133 8.49 16.58 1.29
C VAL A 133 9.20 16.30 2.61
N TRP A 134 10.23 15.47 2.58
CA TRP A 134 10.98 15.01 3.75
C TRP A 134 11.39 16.13 4.72
N ASN A 135 11.86 17.27 4.19
CA ASN A 135 12.36 18.36 5.02
C ASN A 135 11.26 19.06 5.83
N LYS A 136 9.99 18.95 5.39
CA LYS A 136 8.82 19.53 6.06
C LYS A 136 8.13 18.58 7.04
N LEU A 137 8.62 17.35 7.18
CA LEU A 137 8.10 16.39 8.14
C LEU A 137 8.56 16.71 9.56
N SER A 138 7.67 16.49 10.53
CA SER A 138 8.02 16.55 11.95
C SER A 138 9.00 15.43 12.34
N THR A 139 9.61 15.55 13.50
CA THR A 139 10.53 14.54 14.02
C THR A 139 9.84 13.18 14.15
N THR A 140 8.62 13.15 14.68
CA THR A 140 7.83 11.91 14.81
C THR A 140 7.49 11.31 13.45
N GLU A 141 7.05 12.12 12.48
CA GLU A 141 6.78 11.64 11.12
C GLU A 141 8.03 11.04 10.45
N LYS A 142 9.21 11.62 10.67
CA LYS A 142 10.48 11.04 10.19
C LYS A 142 10.81 9.72 10.88
N GLU A 143 10.51 9.65 12.17
CA GLU A 143 10.84 8.50 13.02
C GLU A 143 10.00 7.27 12.70
N ILE A 144 8.68 7.41 12.61
CA ILE A 144 7.75 6.28 12.47
C ILE A 144 6.97 6.27 11.14
N GLY A 145 6.87 7.40 10.45
CA GLY A 145 6.05 7.55 9.23
C GLY A 145 4.58 7.77 9.54
N GLY A 146 3.73 7.37 8.59
CA GLY A 146 2.28 7.53 8.69
C GLY A 146 1.78 8.92 8.33
N ILE A 147 0.48 9.11 8.42
CA ILE A 147 -0.23 10.35 8.12
C ILE A 147 -1.13 10.74 9.30
N PRO A 148 -1.10 12.00 9.78
CA PRO A 148 -2.05 12.47 10.77
C PRO A 148 -3.41 12.65 10.10
N ASN A 149 -4.41 11.95 10.56
CA ASN A 149 -5.76 11.99 9.97
C ASN A 149 -6.71 12.89 10.79
N SER A 150 -6.17 13.88 11.49
CA SER A 150 -6.91 14.79 12.37
C SER A 150 -7.19 16.17 11.75
N SER A 151 -6.40 16.60 10.77
CA SER A 151 -6.61 17.90 10.11
C SER A 151 -7.73 17.81 9.08
N GLU A 152 -8.51 18.87 8.93
CA GLU A 152 -9.63 18.94 8.00
C GLU A 152 -9.16 18.74 6.55
N ASP A 153 -8.06 19.37 6.17
CA ASP A 153 -7.47 19.24 4.82
C ASP A 153 -7.17 17.77 4.47
N ILE A 154 -6.65 16.98 5.43
CA ILE A 154 -6.34 15.57 5.20
C ILE A 154 -7.62 14.75 5.13
N LYS A 155 -8.62 15.05 5.95
CA LYS A 155 -9.92 14.37 5.88
C LYS A 155 -10.60 14.60 4.53
N GLN A 156 -10.59 15.84 4.05
CA GLN A 156 -11.13 16.19 2.74
C GLN A 156 -10.34 15.52 1.61
N ALA A 157 -9.02 15.57 1.65
CA ALA A 157 -8.18 14.88 0.67
C ALA A 157 -8.40 13.36 0.65
N HIS A 158 -8.65 12.76 1.81
CA HIS A 158 -8.98 11.35 1.94
C HIS A 158 -10.36 11.03 1.34
N ALA A 159 -11.40 11.82 1.64
CA ALA A 159 -12.72 11.64 1.06
C ALA A 159 -12.71 11.83 -0.46
N ALA A 160 -12.05 12.88 -0.95
CA ALA A 160 -11.90 13.14 -2.37
C ALA A 160 -11.14 12.01 -3.11
N ALA A 161 -10.17 11.36 -2.44
CA ALA A 161 -9.46 10.21 -3.00
C ALA A 161 -10.40 9.01 -3.21
N ILE A 162 -11.27 8.73 -2.25
CA ILE A 162 -12.28 7.65 -2.37
C ILE A 162 -13.28 8.01 -3.47
N GLU A 163 -13.83 9.22 -3.47
CA GLU A 163 -14.80 9.68 -4.46
C GLU A 163 -14.25 9.56 -5.88
N SER A 164 -13.06 10.09 -6.11
CA SER A 164 -12.39 10.00 -7.40
C SER A 164 -12.12 8.55 -7.84
N TYR A 165 -11.78 7.66 -6.88
CA TYR A 165 -11.62 6.24 -7.19
C TYR A 165 -12.95 5.59 -7.58
N ILE A 166 -14.03 5.87 -6.84
CA ILE A 166 -15.37 5.35 -7.15
C ILE A 166 -15.82 5.79 -8.54
N GLU A 167 -15.70 7.08 -8.84
CA GLU A 167 -16.08 7.63 -10.15
C GLU A 167 -15.32 7.00 -11.31
N THR A 168 -14.03 6.72 -11.09
CA THR A 168 -13.14 6.26 -12.17
C THR A 168 -13.19 4.75 -12.37
N TYR A 169 -13.29 3.95 -11.29
CA TYR A 169 -13.03 2.51 -11.34
C TYR A 169 -14.20 1.64 -10.86
N VAL A 170 -15.16 2.19 -10.09
CA VAL A 170 -16.26 1.40 -9.52
C VAL A 170 -17.55 1.59 -10.28
N GLY A 171 -17.71 2.69 -10.99
CA GLY A 171 -18.87 2.98 -11.80
C GLY A 171 -19.13 1.95 -12.89
N LEU A 172 -20.36 1.90 -13.38
CA LEU A 172 -20.72 1.09 -14.54
C LEU A 172 -19.94 1.56 -15.75
N LYS A 173 -19.04 0.69 -16.24
CA LYS A 173 -18.37 0.85 -17.52
C LYS A 173 -19.21 0.18 -18.61
N ASP A 174 -18.91 0.47 -19.88
CA ASP A 174 -19.63 -0.11 -21.03
C ASP A 174 -19.63 -1.65 -21.04
N ASP A 175 -18.63 -2.26 -20.36
CA ASP A 175 -18.52 -3.70 -20.16
C ASP A 175 -19.23 -4.24 -18.92
N GLY A 176 -19.87 -3.36 -18.12
CA GLY A 176 -20.79 -3.72 -17.04
C GLY A 176 -20.17 -4.06 -15.71
N TYR A 177 -18.85 -4.00 -15.52
CA TYR A 177 -18.18 -4.38 -14.28
C TYR A 177 -17.27 -3.27 -13.76
N GLY A 178 -17.39 -3.01 -12.44
CA GLY A 178 -16.45 -2.18 -11.69
C GLY A 178 -15.26 -2.99 -11.19
N ASP A 179 -14.20 -2.31 -10.74
CA ASP A 179 -12.94 -2.93 -10.29
C ASP A 179 -12.91 -3.19 -8.78
N MET A 180 -14.05 -3.15 -8.08
CA MET A 180 -14.15 -3.33 -6.63
C MET A 180 -15.03 -4.52 -6.27
N TYR A 181 -14.45 -5.54 -5.61
CA TYR A 181 -15.13 -6.79 -5.28
C TYR A 181 -15.42 -6.95 -3.78
N HIS A 182 -14.86 -6.08 -2.93
CA HIS A 182 -14.97 -6.20 -1.49
C HIS A 182 -16.27 -5.60 -1.00
N GLN A 183 -17.24 -6.46 -0.70
CA GLN A 183 -18.58 -6.05 -0.31
C GLN A 183 -18.61 -5.17 0.93
N LYS A 184 -17.81 -5.51 1.96
CA LYS A 184 -17.77 -4.73 3.20
C LYS A 184 -17.29 -3.30 2.96
N THR A 185 -16.30 -3.12 2.10
CA THR A 185 -15.80 -1.81 1.72
C THR A 185 -16.84 -1.02 0.92
N LEU A 186 -17.54 -1.65 -0.03
CA LEU A 186 -18.63 -1.01 -0.77
C LEU A 186 -19.77 -0.56 0.14
N GLU A 187 -20.18 -1.41 1.08
CA GLU A 187 -21.19 -1.08 2.08
C GLU A 187 -20.76 0.07 3.00
N ASP A 188 -19.47 0.11 3.36
CA ASP A 188 -18.92 1.17 4.21
C ASP A 188 -18.82 2.49 3.44
N TRP A 189 -18.36 2.46 2.19
CA TRP A 189 -18.32 3.65 1.32
C TRP A 189 -19.71 4.26 1.10
N SER A 190 -20.74 3.41 0.95
CA SER A 190 -22.13 3.89 0.75
C SER A 190 -22.68 4.67 1.94
N LYS A 191 -22.10 4.47 3.13
CA LYS A 191 -22.50 5.11 4.40
C LYS A 191 -21.46 6.09 4.92
N PHE A 192 -20.34 6.23 4.20
CA PHE A 192 -19.21 7.02 4.67
C PHE A 192 -19.58 8.48 4.87
N ASN A 193 -19.30 8.97 6.07
CA ASN A 193 -19.51 10.37 6.43
C ASN A 193 -18.21 10.96 6.98
N ILE A 194 -17.69 11.97 6.31
CA ILE A 194 -16.44 12.64 6.66
C ILE A 194 -16.47 13.23 8.09
N ASN A 195 -17.65 13.65 8.56
CA ASN A 195 -17.82 14.24 9.90
C ASN A 195 -17.94 13.18 11.01
N ASN A 196 -18.24 11.92 10.67
CA ASN A 196 -18.37 10.83 11.62
C ASN A 196 -17.63 9.59 11.15
N ARG A 197 -16.30 9.64 11.22
CA ARG A 197 -15.40 8.61 10.68
C ARG A 197 -15.18 7.41 11.60
N THR A 198 -15.66 7.47 12.84
CA THR A 198 -15.34 6.49 13.89
C THR A 198 -15.89 5.08 13.65
N LYS A 199 -16.78 4.90 12.70
CA LYS A 199 -17.41 3.62 12.35
C LYS A 199 -17.06 3.13 10.94
N HIS A 200 -16.10 3.76 10.29
CA HIS A 200 -15.80 3.56 8.88
C HIS A 200 -14.36 3.05 8.67
N ASP A 201 -13.99 1.99 9.41
CA ASP A 201 -12.64 1.43 9.39
C ASP A 201 -12.21 1.00 7.97
N ALA A 202 -13.15 0.43 7.17
CA ALA A 202 -12.89 0.03 5.79
C ALA A 202 -12.68 1.23 4.86
N SER A 203 -13.49 2.29 5.00
CA SER A 203 -13.34 3.53 4.23
C SER A 203 -12.02 4.21 4.55
N ILE A 204 -11.62 4.25 5.83
CA ILE A 204 -10.36 4.87 6.24
C ILE A 204 -9.18 4.11 5.64
N SER A 205 -9.11 2.81 5.80
CA SER A 205 -7.99 2.03 5.30
C SER A 205 -7.91 1.98 3.78
N SER A 206 -9.05 1.84 3.07
CA SER A 206 -9.07 1.86 1.61
C SER A 206 -8.69 3.23 1.03
N GLY A 207 -9.18 4.32 1.62
CA GLY A 207 -8.80 5.67 1.23
C GLY A 207 -7.31 5.94 1.44
N LEU A 208 -6.71 5.44 2.53
CA LEU A 208 -5.27 5.52 2.74
C LEU A 208 -4.47 4.73 1.70
N ALA A 209 -4.97 3.57 1.25
CA ALA A 209 -4.36 2.81 0.17
C ALA A 209 -4.39 3.60 -1.16
N ILE A 210 -5.52 4.25 -1.47
CA ILE A 210 -5.65 5.12 -2.65
C ILE A 210 -4.68 6.29 -2.56
N MET A 211 -4.63 7.00 -1.42
CA MET A 211 -3.71 8.12 -1.21
C MET A 211 -2.24 7.69 -1.35
N ALA A 212 -1.88 6.52 -0.81
CA ALA A 212 -0.55 5.96 -0.92
C ALA A 212 -0.16 5.67 -2.38
N CYS A 213 -1.13 5.27 -3.20
CA CYS A 213 -0.93 4.98 -4.60
C CYS A 213 -0.98 6.22 -5.50
N ASN A 214 -1.74 7.27 -5.12
CA ASN A 214 -1.94 8.45 -5.96
C ASN A 214 -0.74 9.40 -5.98
N LYS A 215 -0.06 9.57 -4.86
CA LYS A 215 1.12 10.40 -4.85
C LYS A 215 2.35 9.64 -5.28
N ASN A 216 3.21 10.30 -5.96
CA ASN A 216 4.40 9.70 -6.55
C ASN A 216 4.03 8.45 -7.31
N ARG A 217 2.96 8.58 -8.08
CA ARG A 217 2.78 7.66 -9.17
C ARG A 217 4.12 7.57 -9.81
N TYR A 218 4.74 6.59 -9.40
CA TYR A 218 6.06 6.25 -9.66
C TYR A 218 6.22 6.42 -11.14
N THR A 219 7.03 7.34 -11.50
CA THR A 219 7.52 7.36 -12.86
C THR A 219 8.16 6.00 -13.02
N PRO A 220 7.59 5.13 -13.83
CA PRO A 220 8.08 3.77 -13.93
C PRO A 220 9.56 3.86 -14.22
N VAL A 221 10.27 3.19 -13.38
CA VAL A 221 11.62 3.14 -13.42
C VAL A 221 12.26 2.60 -14.58
N ASN A 222 11.95 2.89 -15.59
CA ASN A 222 12.70 2.45 -16.71
C ASN A 222 13.81 3.41 -17.17
N LYS A 223 14.30 4.23 -16.25
CA LYS A 223 15.62 4.80 -16.45
C LYS A 223 16.70 3.72 -16.68
N ARG A 224 16.59 2.55 -16.05
CA ARG A 224 17.49 1.42 -16.33
C ARG A 224 17.19 0.72 -17.66
N GLN A 225 15.93 0.47 -17.97
CA GLN A 225 15.55 -0.13 -19.25
C GLN A 225 15.75 0.83 -20.41
N MET A 226 15.43 2.11 -20.26
CA MET A 226 15.74 3.12 -21.28
C MET A 226 17.24 3.26 -21.51
N LYS A 227 18.08 3.21 -20.48
CA LYS A 227 19.53 3.17 -20.68
C LYS A 227 20.01 1.89 -21.35
N THR A 228 19.44 0.76 -20.99
CA THR A 228 19.80 -0.53 -21.60
C THR A 228 19.33 -0.61 -23.05
N VAL A 229 18.13 -0.13 -23.34
CA VAL A 229 17.62 -0.05 -24.72
C VAL A 229 18.43 0.96 -25.54
N ALA A 230 18.76 2.13 -24.99
CA ALA A 230 19.57 3.12 -25.71
C ALA A 230 21.00 2.63 -25.99
N LEU A 231 21.58 1.85 -25.06
CA LEU A 231 22.90 1.25 -25.24
C LEU A 231 22.87 -0.03 -26.08
N GLY A 232 21.71 -0.66 -26.24
CA GLY A 232 21.51 -1.89 -27.01
C GLY A 232 21.13 -1.69 -28.47
N ILE A 233 20.83 -0.47 -28.90
CA ILE A 233 20.54 -0.19 -30.32
C ILE A 233 21.84 -0.20 -31.10
N LYS A 234 22.21 -1.35 -31.60
CA LYS A 234 23.20 -1.44 -32.66
C LYS A 234 22.53 -1.01 -33.97
N ARG A 235 22.90 0.14 -34.48
CA ARG A 235 22.54 0.51 -35.83
C ARG A 235 23.43 -0.30 -36.80
N TYR A 236 22.79 -1.08 -37.61
CA TYR A 236 23.42 -1.67 -38.78
C TYR A 236 23.16 -0.75 -39.94
N ASP A 237 24.18 -0.43 -40.72
CA ASP A 237 23.99 0.15 -42.02
C ASP A 237 23.48 -0.90 -43.00
N ASN A 238 23.07 -0.48 -44.19
CA ASN A 238 22.55 -1.37 -45.21
C ASN A 238 23.57 -2.40 -45.71
N THR A 239 24.81 -2.34 -45.28
CA THR A 239 25.90 -3.27 -45.63
C THR A 239 26.17 -4.31 -44.56
N GLY A 240 25.46 -4.24 -43.42
CA GLY A 240 25.58 -5.20 -42.30
C GLY A 240 26.79 -4.95 -41.37
N TYR A 241 27.49 -3.85 -41.54
CA TYR A 241 28.61 -3.48 -40.66
C TYR A 241 28.16 -2.65 -39.46
N ASN A 242 28.70 -2.96 -38.27
CA ASN A 242 28.48 -2.17 -37.07
C ASN A 242 29.10 -0.78 -37.22
N SER A 243 28.31 0.27 -37.33
CA SER A 243 28.84 1.62 -37.13
C SER A 243 29.03 1.88 -35.64
N LYS A 244 30.26 2.08 -35.21
CA LYS A 244 30.55 2.56 -33.87
C LYS A 244 30.02 3.99 -33.74
N ILE A 245 29.06 4.19 -32.87
CA ILE A 245 28.65 5.53 -32.50
C ILE A 245 29.79 6.13 -31.68
N LYS A 246 30.36 7.21 -32.18
CA LYS A 246 31.30 8.07 -31.41
C LYS A 246 30.53 8.91 -30.39
#